data_9c7bb3dd2215fd8ed913f76204e95a63
#
_entry.id   9c7bb3dd2215fd8ed913f76204e95a63
#
_cell.length_a   1.000
_cell.length_b   1.000
_cell.length_c   1.000
_cell.angle_alpha   90.00
_cell.angle_beta   90.00
_cell.angle_gamma   90.00
#
_symmetry.space_group_name_H-M   'P 1'
#
loop_
_entity.id
_entity.type
_entity.pdbx_description
1 polymer ?
#
loop_
_entity_poly.entity_id
_entity_poly.type
_entity_poly.pdbx_seq_one_letter_code
_entity_poly.pdbx_strand_id
1 'polypeptide(L)'
;MAAPPSNDLAANATPVSLGFSETIDTTEATTDADDAQLNESCGAPATDASVWYLFEPTTDGAVIIDVSASNYSAGVAVGVGSPGNLTTVACGPGTILLDAVAGETYYVLAFDDQTDGGGNGGLLSISFVDPGPMPTVELTLNRFGRLDGRGNAIIRGTYTCENADFIQVFGDVLQIRRTAVRGSFDFFDEGTCDGTRRMWEEVARSFQGDFVTDRALVTSFGFACGEFLCADGYIERVVRLRPARG
;
A
#
# COMPACT_ATOMS: atom_id res chain seq x y z
N MET A 1 23.69 25.14 23.54
CA MET A 1 22.60 24.76 22.65
C MET A 1 23.25 24.38 21.32
N ALA A 2 22.92 23.25 20.74
CA ALA A 2 23.30 22.93 19.38
C ALA A 2 22.59 23.92 18.42
N ALA A 3 23.07 24.05 17.21
CA ALA A 3 22.42 24.89 16.21
C ALA A 3 21.32 24.04 15.49
N PRO A 4 20.25 24.70 15.00
CA PRO A 4 19.30 24.01 14.13
C PRO A 4 19.98 23.33 12.93
N PRO A 5 19.40 22.28 12.37
CA PRO A 5 19.84 21.67 11.11
C PRO A 5 19.95 22.69 9.97
N SER A 6 20.84 22.46 9.01
CA SER A 6 21.03 23.39 7.90
C SER A 6 19.79 23.57 7.01
N ASN A 7 18.92 22.57 6.99
CA ASN A 7 17.66 22.51 6.25
C ASN A 7 16.40 22.75 7.13
N ASP A 8 16.59 23.50 8.22
CA ASP A 8 15.52 23.91 9.16
C ASP A 8 14.40 24.72 8.50
N LEU A 9 14.67 25.45 7.43
CA LEU A 9 13.72 26.31 6.73
C LEU A 9 13.52 25.85 5.28
N ALA A 10 12.31 26.02 4.73
CA ALA A 10 12.00 25.68 3.35
C ALA A 10 12.95 26.29 2.32
N ALA A 11 13.39 27.54 2.57
CA ALA A 11 14.36 28.23 1.70
C ALA A 11 15.77 27.58 1.68
N ASN A 12 16.06 26.73 2.65
CA ASN A 12 17.34 26.01 2.80
C ASN A 12 17.17 24.50 2.61
N ALA A 13 16.07 24.06 2.00
CA ALA A 13 15.76 22.66 1.78
C ALA A 13 16.94 21.91 1.14
N THR A 14 17.28 20.75 1.66
CA THR A 14 18.37 19.92 1.13
C THR A 14 17.95 19.29 -0.20
N PRO A 15 18.67 19.53 -1.32
CA PRO A 15 18.38 18.86 -2.57
C PRO A 15 18.61 17.35 -2.49
N VAL A 16 17.62 16.57 -2.94
CA VAL A 16 17.66 15.11 -2.91
C VAL A 16 17.20 14.49 -4.22
N SER A 17 17.52 13.22 -4.41
CA SER A 17 17.12 12.41 -5.56
C SER A 17 16.68 11.02 -5.11
N LEU A 18 16.09 10.23 -6.01
CA LEU A 18 15.80 8.81 -5.74
C LEU A 18 17.05 8.07 -5.26
N GLY A 19 16.88 7.23 -4.23
CA GLY A 19 17.95 6.52 -3.55
C GLY A 19 18.63 7.32 -2.44
N PHE A 20 18.24 8.59 -2.21
CA PHE A 20 18.74 9.36 -1.06
C PHE A 20 18.23 8.75 0.25
N SER A 21 19.10 8.72 1.26
CA SER A 21 18.73 8.41 2.64
C SER A 21 19.69 9.09 3.59
N GLU A 22 19.19 9.56 4.73
CA GLU A 22 20.00 10.07 5.83
C GLU A 22 19.36 9.86 7.19
N THR A 23 20.18 10.00 8.23
CA THR A 23 19.73 10.15 9.61
C THR A 23 20.26 11.46 10.16
N ILE A 24 19.37 12.32 10.65
CA ILE A 24 19.67 13.67 11.14
C ILE A 24 19.02 13.90 12.51
N ASP A 25 19.70 14.62 13.39
CA ASP A 25 19.15 15.05 14.68
C ASP A 25 18.33 16.32 14.49
N THR A 26 17.03 16.26 14.78
CA THR A 26 16.06 17.36 14.62
C THR A 26 15.70 18.04 15.94
N THR A 27 16.32 17.67 17.08
CA THR A 27 15.95 18.21 18.41
C THR A 27 16.02 19.72 18.55
N GLU A 28 16.86 20.38 17.76
CA GLU A 28 17.02 21.85 17.76
C GLU A 28 16.37 22.49 16.51
N ALA A 29 15.66 21.70 15.68
CA ALA A 29 14.93 22.24 14.53
C ALA A 29 13.74 23.08 14.99
N THR A 30 13.37 24.06 14.19
CA THR A 30 12.31 25.01 14.50
C THR A 30 11.11 24.81 13.57
N THR A 31 10.03 25.53 13.81
CA THR A 31 8.83 25.52 13.00
C THR A 31 8.59 26.89 12.43
N ASP A 32 8.23 27.01 11.17
CA ASP A 32 7.95 28.28 10.51
C ASP A 32 6.54 28.37 9.85
N ALA A 33 6.28 29.42 9.08
CA ALA A 33 4.99 29.62 8.45
C ALA A 33 4.71 28.62 7.30
N ASP A 34 5.76 28.12 6.64
CA ASP A 34 5.65 27.12 5.56
C ASP A 34 5.21 25.77 6.09
N ASP A 35 5.66 25.39 7.30
CA ASP A 35 5.21 24.19 8.00
C ASP A 35 3.70 24.22 8.25
N ALA A 36 3.23 25.35 8.82
CA ALA A 36 1.80 25.55 9.09
C ALA A 36 0.98 25.52 7.81
N GLN A 37 1.50 26.11 6.72
CA GLN A 37 0.82 26.13 5.43
C GLN A 37 0.61 24.72 4.86
N LEU A 38 1.63 23.87 4.88
CA LEU A 38 1.48 22.47 4.43
C LEU A 38 0.52 21.69 5.34
N ASN A 39 0.55 21.96 6.64
CA ASN A 39 -0.30 21.25 7.60
C ASN A 39 -1.79 21.64 7.53
N GLU A 40 -2.17 22.76 6.94
CA GLU A 40 -3.58 23.14 6.77
C GLU A 40 -4.42 22.07 6.07
N SER A 41 -3.83 21.36 5.10
CA SER A 41 -4.50 20.28 4.36
C SER A 41 -4.24 18.89 4.95
N CYS A 42 -3.19 18.70 5.74
CA CYS A 42 -2.80 17.43 6.31
C CYS A 42 -3.48 17.15 7.66
N GLY A 43 -3.63 18.19 8.49
CA GLY A 43 -4.28 18.09 9.78
C GLY A 43 -3.50 17.29 10.82
N ALA A 44 -2.16 17.25 10.72
CA ALA A 44 -1.33 16.66 11.77
C ALA A 44 -1.48 17.44 13.07
N PRO A 45 -1.42 16.82 14.24
CA PRO A 45 -1.51 17.49 15.54
C PRO A 45 -0.46 18.58 15.75
N ALA A 46 0.75 18.37 15.22
CA ALA A 46 1.86 19.28 15.25
C ALA A 46 2.74 19.14 14.00
N THR A 47 3.59 20.11 13.73
CA THR A 47 4.70 20.06 12.77
C THR A 47 5.98 20.53 13.47
N ASP A 48 6.29 19.89 14.58
CA ASP A 48 7.41 20.28 15.43
C ASP A 48 8.73 19.69 14.92
N ALA A 49 9.85 20.30 15.30
CA ALA A 49 11.21 19.83 14.98
C ALA A 49 11.39 19.48 13.49
N SER A 50 10.92 20.34 12.60
CA SER A 50 10.79 20.10 11.17
C SER A 50 12.10 20.34 10.39
N VAL A 51 12.27 19.59 9.31
CA VAL A 51 13.37 19.78 8.35
C VAL A 51 12.87 19.60 6.92
N TRP A 52 13.53 20.26 5.97
CA TRP A 52 13.09 20.40 4.60
C TRP A 52 14.01 19.74 3.58
N TYR A 53 13.41 19.12 2.58
CA TYR A 53 14.09 18.54 1.43
C TYR A 53 13.48 19.05 0.13
N LEU A 54 14.30 19.16 -0.91
CA LEU A 54 13.91 19.57 -2.26
C LEU A 54 14.10 18.40 -3.21
N PHE A 55 13.00 17.88 -3.74
CA PHE A 55 13.01 16.78 -4.68
C PHE A 55 12.55 17.21 -6.07
N GLU A 56 13.40 17.01 -7.08
CA GLU A 56 13.12 17.30 -8.48
C GLU A 56 13.28 16.01 -9.30
N PRO A 57 12.20 15.28 -9.60
CA PRO A 57 12.27 14.04 -10.37
C PRO A 57 12.65 14.30 -11.84
N THR A 58 13.45 13.43 -12.42
CA THR A 58 13.84 13.50 -13.84
C THR A 58 12.90 12.72 -14.75
N THR A 59 12.04 11.88 -14.18
CA THR A 59 11.04 11.05 -14.86
C THR A 59 9.75 11.05 -14.06
N ASP A 60 8.62 10.89 -14.74
CA ASP A 60 7.34 10.63 -14.07
C ASP A 60 7.40 9.27 -13.37
N GLY A 61 6.81 9.16 -12.19
CA GLY A 61 6.72 7.90 -11.46
C GLY A 61 6.37 8.04 -9.99
N ALA A 62 6.11 6.91 -9.36
CA ALA A 62 5.87 6.84 -7.95
C ALA A 62 7.17 6.96 -7.14
N VAL A 63 7.13 7.62 -6.01
CA VAL A 63 8.23 7.76 -5.05
C VAL A 63 7.69 7.47 -3.66
N ILE A 64 8.36 6.57 -2.95
CA ILE A 64 8.12 6.37 -1.51
C ILE A 64 9.02 7.34 -0.75
N ILE A 65 8.40 8.16 0.12
CA ILE A 65 9.11 8.96 1.12
C ILE A 65 8.83 8.32 2.47
N ASP A 66 9.86 7.78 3.08
CA ASP A 66 9.74 6.97 4.30
C ASP A 66 10.52 7.60 5.45
N VAL A 67 9.81 7.87 6.55
CA VAL A 67 10.35 8.35 7.82
C VAL A 67 10.04 7.41 8.99
N SER A 68 9.54 6.20 8.70
CA SER A 68 9.05 5.25 9.70
C SER A 68 10.13 4.67 10.62
N ALA A 69 11.41 4.73 10.20
CA ALA A 69 12.55 4.31 10.99
C ALA A 69 13.08 5.39 11.98
N SER A 70 12.40 6.53 12.09
CA SER A 70 12.72 7.58 13.06
C SER A 70 12.47 7.11 14.49
N ASN A 71 13.13 7.72 15.47
CA ASN A 71 12.95 7.33 16.89
C ASN A 71 11.83 8.11 17.61
N TYR A 72 11.00 8.82 16.86
CA TYR A 72 9.81 9.55 17.30
C TYR A 72 8.69 9.39 16.27
N SER A 73 7.48 9.89 16.57
CA SER A 73 6.35 9.84 15.64
C SER A 73 6.54 10.86 14.51
N ALA A 74 7.19 10.41 13.44
CA ALA A 74 7.50 11.27 12.30
C ALA A 74 6.40 11.26 11.25
N GLY A 75 6.09 12.46 10.73
CA GLY A 75 5.20 12.70 9.60
C GLY A 75 5.92 13.33 8.42
N VAL A 76 5.30 13.25 7.25
CA VAL A 76 5.76 13.87 6.01
C VAL A 76 4.63 14.69 5.41
N ALA A 77 4.94 15.90 4.93
CA ALA A 77 4.08 16.69 4.07
C ALA A 77 4.86 17.12 2.83
N VAL A 78 4.21 17.09 1.67
CA VAL A 78 4.82 17.45 0.38
C VAL A 78 4.00 18.57 -0.25
N GLY A 79 4.70 19.60 -0.67
CA GLY A 79 4.10 20.75 -1.36
C GLY A 79 4.79 21.06 -2.67
N VAL A 80 4.03 21.69 -3.57
CA VAL A 80 4.53 22.30 -4.82
C VAL A 80 4.34 23.81 -4.74
N GLY A 81 5.17 24.56 -5.50
CA GLY A 81 5.15 26.02 -5.50
C GLY A 81 6.47 26.63 -5.06
N SER A 82 6.46 27.59 -4.14
CA SER A 82 7.65 28.23 -3.59
C SER A 82 7.46 28.51 -2.10
N PRO A 83 8.54 28.61 -1.30
CA PRO A 83 8.45 29.01 0.09
C PRO A 83 7.60 30.27 0.26
N GLY A 84 6.69 30.28 1.21
CA GLY A 84 5.64 31.29 1.43
C GLY A 84 4.38 31.15 0.57
N ASN A 85 4.35 30.22 -0.40
CA ASN A 85 3.19 29.94 -1.24
C ASN A 85 3.20 28.48 -1.73
N LEU A 86 3.19 27.55 -0.78
CA LEU A 86 3.19 26.11 -1.04
C LEU A 86 1.75 25.57 -1.09
N THR A 87 1.50 24.64 -1.98
CA THR A 87 0.25 23.88 -2.06
C THR A 87 0.52 22.41 -1.77
N THR A 88 -0.11 21.86 -0.73
CA THR A 88 0.05 20.45 -0.33
C THR A 88 -0.48 19.51 -1.39
N VAL A 89 0.33 18.51 -1.76
CA VAL A 89 -0.03 17.48 -2.75
C VAL A 89 -0.06 16.06 -2.14
N ALA A 90 0.68 15.81 -1.07
CA ALA A 90 0.67 14.54 -0.35
C ALA A 90 1.06 14.76 1.11
N CYS A 91 0.55 13.95 2.02
CA CYS A 91 1.03 13.89 3.39
C CYS A 91 0.53 12.64 4.13
N GLY A 92 1.21 12.30 5.23
CA GLY A 92 0.83 11.19 6.09
C GLY A 92 1.89 10.88 7.15
N PRO A 93 1.55 10.02 8.10
CA PRO A 93 2.51 9.53 9.10
C PRO A 93 3.41 8.44 8.51
N GLY A 94 4.65 8.39 8.94
CA GLY A 94 5.62 7.32 8.65
C GLY A 94 6.04 7.22 7.20
N THR A 95 5.17 6.72 6.32
CA THR A 95 5.50 6.46 4.90
C THR A 95 4.41 7.01 4.00
N ILE A 96 4.79 7.73 2.95
CA ILE A 96 3.85 8.23 1.92
C ILE A 96 4.27 7.78 0.53
N LEU A 97 3.29 7.65 -0.36
CA LEU A 97 3.47 7.49 -1.80
C LEU A 97 3.19 8.82 -2.49
N LEU A 98 4.14 9.31 -3.26
CA LEU A 98 4.02 10.50 -4.09
C LEU A 98 4.02 10.10 -5.57
N ASP A 99 2.98 10.49 -6.32
CA ASP A 99 3.01 10.43 -7.79
C ASP A 99 3.75 11.66 -8.31
N ALA A 100 5.03 11.51 -8.62
CA ALA A 100 5.91 12.59 -9.01
C ALA A 100 5.92 12.81 -10.52
N VAL A 101 5.92 14.08 -10.94
CA VAL A 101 5.95 14.52 -12.34
C VAL A 101 7.33 15.07 -12.67
N ALA A 102 7.92 14.64 -13.77
CA ALA A 102 9.24 15.08 -14.22
C ALA A 102 9.34 16.60 -14.34
N GLY A 103 10.39 17.17 -13.73
CA GLY A 103 10.67 18.62 -13.76
C GLY A 103 9.80 19.46 -12.82
N GLU A 104 8.88 18.86 -12.06
CA GLU A 104 8.18 19.55 -10.96
C GLU A 104 9.10 19.61 -9.74
N THR A 105 9.03 20.71 -8.99
CA THR A 105 9.79 20.88 -7.74
C THR A 105 8.90 20.59 -6.54
N TYR A 106 9.27 19.58 -5.78
CA TYR A 106 8.58 19.18 -4.54
C TYR A 106 9.36 19.61 -3.32
N TYR A 107 8.71 20.38 -2.43
CA TYR A 107 9.18 20.69 -1.09
C TYR A 107 8.66 19.62 -0.14
N VAL A 108 9.56 18.88 0.49
CA VAL A 108 9.23 17.80 1.42
C VAL A 108 9.58 18.23 2.82
N LEU A 109 8.59 18.31 3.68
CA LEU A 109 8.69 18.59 5.11
C LEU A 109 8.63 17.26 5.87
N ALA A 110 9.66 16.95 6.64
CA ALA A 110 9.63 15.89 7.64
C ALA A 110 9.58 16.50 9.03
N PHE A 111 8.68 16.03 9.90
CA PHE A 111 8.38 16.68 11.17
C PHE A 111 7.99 15.67 12.26
N ASP A 112 8.02 16.08 13.52
CA ASP A 112 7.42 15.38 14.64
C ASP A 112 5.93 15.76 14.73
N ASP A 113 5.04 14.77 14.57
CA ASP A 113 3.59 14.96 14.63
C ASP A 113 3.02 14.87 16.05
N GLN A 114 3.87 14.54 17.04
CA GLN A 114 3.56 14.42 18.47
C GLN A 114 2.44 13.42 18.81
N THR A 115 2.10 12.49 17.92
CA THR A 115 1.03 11.50 18.17
C THR A 115 1.42 10.45 19.21
N ASP A 116 2.71 10.27 19.48
CA ASP A 116 3.22 9.40 20.54
C ASP A 116 3.23 10.05 21.93
N GLY A 117 2.84 11.34 22.01
CA GLY A 117 2.85 12.13 23.23
C GLY A 117 4.22 12.67 23.61
N GLY A 118 5.24 12.46 22.78
CA GLY A 118 6.55 13.10 22.83
C GLY A 118 6.50 14.50 22.21
N GLY A 119 7.64 15.13 22.07
CA GLY A 119 7.82 16.41 21.39
C GLY A 119 9.27 16.77 21.24
N ASN A 120 9.57 17.73 20.35
CA ASN A 120 10.91 18.24 20.01
C ASN A 120 11.79 17.25 19.22
N GLY A 121 11.21 16.39 18.38
CA GLY A 121 11.93 15.56 17.44
C GLY A 121 12.89 14.53 18.05
N GLY A 122 13.98 14.27 17.36
CA GLY A 122 14.98 13.28 17.71
C GLY A 122 15.83 12.91 16.51
N LEU A 123 16.14 11.63 16.36
CA LEU A 123 16.82 11.12 15.18
C LEU A 123 15.79 10.81 14.10
N LEU A 124 15.67 11.71 13.12
CA LEU A 124 14.92 11.48 11.89
C LEU A 124 15.73 10.53 11.01
N SER A 125 15.09 9.46 10.55
CA SER A 125 15.56 8.62 9.45
C SER A 125 14.66 8.85 8.26
N ILE A 126 15.18 9.37 7.15
CA ILE A 126 14.40 9.64 5.95
C ILE A 126 15.02 8.97 4.74
N SER A 127 14.16 8.45 3.84
CA SER A 127 14.59 7.91 2.55
C SER A 127 13.60 8.23 1.43
N PHE A 128 14.16 8.33 0.19
CA PHE A 128 13.42 8.53 -1.06
C PHE A 128 13.64 7.30 -1.94
N VAL A 129 12.65 6.42 -2.01
CA VAL A 129 12.78 5.09 -2.62
C VAL A 129 11.95 5.00 -3.89
N ASP A 130 12.54 4.42 -4.94
CA ASP A 130 11.79 3.97 -6.12
C ASP A 130 11.04 2.68 -5.73
N PRO A 131 9.70 2.67 -5.71
CA PRO A 131 8.95 1.46 -5.36
C PRO A 131 9.01 0.36 -6.44
N GLY A 132 9.68 0.63 -7.55
CA GLY A 132 9.71 -0.26 -8.70
C GLY A 132 8.40 -0.23 -9.53
N PRO A 133 8.29 -1.12 -10.50
CA PRO A 133 7.12 -1.18 -11.37
C PRO A 133 5.88 -1.63 -10.60
N MET A 134 4.73 -1.04 -10.96
CA MET A 134 3.44 -1.42 -10.36
C MET A 134 3.17 -2.91 -10.53
N PRO A 135 2.76 -3.60 -9.47
CA PRO A 135 2.24 -4.95 -9.58
C PRO A 135 1.04 -5.03 -10.51
N THR A 136 0.82 -6.19 -11.10
CA THR A 136 -0.39 -6.50 -11.86
C THR A 136 -0.97 -7.82 -11.41
N VAL A 137 -2.30 -7.98 -11.52
CA VAL A 137 -2.98 -9.25 -11.25
C VAL A 137 -4.19 -9.43 -12.15
N GLU A 138 -4.28 -10.61 -12.77
CA GLU A 138 -5.45 -11.06 -13.52
C GLU A 138 -5.95 -12.37 -12.92
N LEU A 139 -7.26 -12.47 -12.71
CA LEU A 139 -7.90 -13.66 -12.15
C LEU A 139 -8.91 -14.27 -13.12
N THR A 140 -9.03 -15.59 -13.05
CA THR A 140 -10.16 -16.32 -13.66
C THR A 140 -10.79 -17.30 -12.69
N LEU A 141 -12.06 -17.60 -12.92
CA LEU A 141 -12.78 -18.69 -12.25
C LEU A 141 -13.22 -19.72 -13.29
N ASN A 142 -13.02 -21.00 -13.02
CA ASN A 142 -13.51 -22.08 -13.86
C ASN A 142 -15.04 -22.18 -13.79
N ARG A 143 -15.67 -22.57 -14.91
CA ARG A 143 -17.12 -22.78 -14.98
C ARG A 143 -17.61 -23.93 -14.09
N PHE A 144 -16.73 -24.85 -13.72
CA PHE A 144 -17.03 -26.05 -12.97
C PHE A 144 -16.16 -26.15 -11.74
N GLY A 145 -16.80 -26.34 -10.59
CA GLY A 145 -16.19 -26.80 -9.36
C GLY A 145 -16.58 -28.25 -9.06
N ARG A 146 -16.15 -28.77 -7.93
CA ARG A 146 -16.45 -30.11 -7.45
C ARG A 146 -16.83 -30.09 -5.98
N LEU A 147 -17.47 -31.16 -5.52
CA LEU A 147 -17.64 -31.43 -4.10
C LEU A 147 -16.46 -32.29 -3.62
N ASP A 148 -16.06 -32.13 -2.36
CA ASP A 148 -14.96 -32.91 -1.73
C ASP A 148 -15.44 -34.19 -1.03
N GLY A 149 -16.72 -34.52 -1.13
CA GLY A 149 -17.34 -35.64 -0.40
C GLY A 149 -17.64 -35.37 1.08
N ARG A 150 -17.25 -34.23 1.62
CA ARG A 150 -17.54 -33.73 2.99
C ARG A 150 -18.51 -32.55 2.99
N GLY A 151 -19.13 -32.27 1.84
CA GLY A 151 -20.03 -31.12 1.70
C GLY A 151 -19.37 -29.79 1.41
N ASN A 152 -18.05 -29.74 1.21
CA ASN A 152 -17.34 -28.53 0.79
C ASN A 152 -17.27 -28.43 -0.74
N ALA A 153 -17.04 -27.20 -1.25
CA ALA A 153 -16.87 -26.97 -2.68
C ALA A 153 -15.38 -26.74 -3.01
N ILE A 154 -14.87 -27.48 -4.00
CA ILE A 154 -13.53 -27.26 -4.57
C ILE A 154 -13.69 -26.28 -5.73
N ILE A 155 -13.09 -25.11 -5.58
CA ILE A 155 -13.10 -24.02 -6.56
C ILE A 155 -11.72 -23.94 -7.21
N ARG A 156 -11.71 -23.55 -8.49
CA ARG A 156 -10.50 -23.46 -9.31
C ARG A 156 -10.52 -22.25 -10.20
N GLY A 157 -9.35 -21.77 -10.49
CA GLY A 157 -9.15 -20.73 -11.46
C GLY A 157 -7.72 -20.67 -11.96
N THR A 158 -7.41 -19.58 -12.60
CA THR A 158 -6.02 -19.21 -12.92
C THR A 158 -5.76 -17.81 -12.43
N TYR A 159 -4.49 -17.51 -12.17
CA TYR A 159 -4.01 -16.17 -11.99
C TYR A 159 -2.81 -15.90 -12.90
N THR A 160 -2.57 -14.64 -13.18
CA THR A 160 -1.36 -14.10 -13.77
C THR A 160 -1.00 -12.88 -12.97
N CYS A 161 0.24 -12.77 -12.50
CA CYS A 161 0.74 -11.59 -11.80
C CYS A 161 2.16 -11.24 -12.24
N GLU A 162 2.50 -9.96 -12.17
CA GLU A 162 3.83 -9.42 -12.45
C GLU A 162 4.24 -8.42 -11.38
N ASN A 163 5.53 -8.25 -11.16
CA ASN A 163 6.12 -7.24 -10.27
C ASN A 163 5.63 -7.34 -8.81
N ALA A 164 5.36 -8.54 -8.33
CA ALA A 164 4.93 -8.80 -6.96
C ALA A 164 5.71 -9.97 -6.35
N ASP A 165 5.83 -9.98 -5.03
CA ASP A 165 6.52 -11.02 -4.27
C ASP A 165 5.60 -12.19 -3.95
N PHE A 166 4.32 -11.90 -3.79
CA PHE A 166 3.30 -12.91 -3.52
C PHE A 166 1.96 -12.56 -4.16
N ILE A 167 1.11 -13.58 -4.26
CA ILE A 167 -0.30 -13.44 -4.59
C ILE A 167 -1.16 -14.17 -3.56
N GLN A 168 -2.25 -13.52 -3.14
CA GLN A 168 -3.32 -14.13 -2.36
C GLN A 168 -4.62 -14.07 -3.16
N VAL A 169 -5.33 -15.21 -3.24
CA VAL A 169 -6.64 -15.32 -3.88
C VAL A 169 -7.63 -15.87 -2.88
N PHE A 170 -8.57 -15.07 -2.45
CA PHE A 170 -9.59 -15.50 -1.49
C PHE A 170 -11.00 -15.15 -1.98
N GLY A 171 -11.99 -15.75 -1.36
CA GLY A 171 -13.36 -15.47 -1.77
C GLY A 171 -14.39 -16.33 -1.09
N ASP A 172 -15.62 -16.13 -1.56
CA ASP A 172 -16.81 -16.76 -1.02
C ASP A 172 -17.55 -17.59 -2.08
N VAL A 173 -18.18 -18.65 -1.60
CA VAL A 173 -19.12 -19.46 -2.37
C VAL A 173 -20.49 -19.37 -1.74
N LEU A 174 -21.49 -18.95 -2.51
CA LEU A 174 -22.89 -18.88 -2.10
C LEU A 174 -23.74 -19.80 -2.96
N GLN A 175 -24.42 -20.75 -2.33
CA GLN A 175 -25.42 -21.58 -2.98
C GLN A 175 -26.80 -21.35 -2.34
N ILE A 176 -27.75 -20.85 -3.13
CA ILE A 176 -29.11 -20.57 -2.67
C ILE A 176 -30.05 -21.67 -3.16
N ARG A 177 -30.71 -22.34 -2.20
CA ARG A 177 -31.78 -23.31 -2.45
C ARG A 177 -32.94 -23.00 -1.50
N ARG A 178 -33.39 -23.98 -0.69
CA ARG A 178 -34.37 -23.73 0.39
C ARG A 178 -33.72 -22.95 1.52
N THR A 179 -32.44 -23.22 1.76
CA THR A 179 -31.56 -22.48 2.70
C THR A 179 -30.31 -22.06 1.94
N ALA A 180 -29.69 -20.96 2.35
CA ALA A 180 -28.42 -20.52 1.81
C ALA A 180 -27.27 -21.30 2.46
N VAL A 181 -26.37 -21.87 1.65
CA VAL A 181 -25.10 -22.45 2.10
C VAL A 181 -23.98 -21.50 1.68
N ARG A 182 -23.11 -21.14 2.60
CA ARG A 182 -21.97 -20.27 2.39
C ARG A 182 -20.68 -20.96 2.83
N GLY A 183 -19.60 -20.65 2.14
CA GLY A 183 -18.25 -21.09 2.51
C GLY A 183 -17.22 -20.13 1.94
N SER A 184 -16.02 -20.13 2.50
CA SER A 184 -14.90 -19.30 2.04
C SER A 184 -13.69 -20.16 1.70
N PHE A 185 -12.81 -19.61 0.89
CA PHE A 185 -11.53 -20.19 0.50
C PHE A 185 -10.44 -19.11 0.51
N ASP A 186 -9.20 -19.56 0.66
CA ASP A 186 -8.03 -18.70 0.69
C ASP A 186 -6.83 -19.48 0.13
N PHE A 187 -6.26 -18.98 -0.97
CA PHE A 187 -5.09 -19.49 -1.65
C PHE A 187 -3.97 -18.47 -1.52
N PHE A 188 -2.77 -18.92 -1.25
CA PHE A 188 -1.57 -18.10 -1.14
C PHE A 188 -0.40 -18.74 -1.89
N ASP A 189 0.35 -17.93 -2.66
CA ASP A 189 1.55 -18.37 -3.37
C ASP A 189 2.62 -17.29 -3.33
N GLU A 190 3.87 -17.68 -3.06
CA GLU A 190 5.03 -16.79 -2.95
C GLU A 190 5.99 -16.97 -4.13
N GLY A 191 6.60 -15.87 -4.55
CA GLY A 191 7.83 -15.89 -5.36
C GLY A 191 7.66 -16.16 -6.85
N THR A 192 6.46 -15.96 -7.43
CA THR A 192 6.24 -16.38 -8.82
C THR A 192 5.41 -15.43 -9.68
N CYS A 193 5.42 -14.11 -9.38
CA CYS A 193 4.77 -13.10 -10.22
C CYS A 193 5.66 -12.68 -11.40
N ASP A 194 5.80 -13.59 -12.37
CA ASP A 194 6.65 -13.45 -13.57
C ASP A 194 5.86 -13.34 -14.88
N GLY A 195 4.57 -13.01 -14.82
CA GLY A 195 3.67 -12.94 -15.97
C GLY A 195 3.18 -14.31 -16.48
N THR A 196 3.63 -15.40 -15.88
CA THR A 196 3.18 -16.73 -16.28
C THR A 196 1.83 -17.06 -15.67
N ARG A 197 0.89 -17.51 -16.52
CA ARG A 197 -0.41 -17.97 -16.04
C ARG A 197 -0.28 -19.28 -15.25
N ARG A 198 -0.77 -19.28 -14.03
CA ARG A 198 -0.79 -20.42 -13.10
C ARG A 198 -2.20 -20.81 -12.69
N MET A 199 -2.38 -22.06 -12.31
CA MET A 199 -3.66 -22.57 -11.78
C MET A 199 -3.63 -22.51 -10.25
N TRP A 200 -4.78 -22.17 -9.69
CA TRP A 200 -5.06 -22.32 -8.28
C TRP A 200 -6.29 -23.21 -8.05
N GLU A 201 -6.31 -23.89 -6.93
CA GLU A 201 -7.41 -24.73 -6.49
C GLU A 201 -7.53 -24.67 -4.99
N GLU A 202 -8.72 -24.37 -4.48
CA GLU A 202 -8.97 -24.30 -3.06
C GLU A 202 -10.30 -24.92 -2.66
N VAL A 203 -10.36 -25.34 -1.39
CA VAL A 203 -11.55 -25.90 -0.76
C VAL A 203 -12.29 -24.79 -0.05
N ALA A 204 -13.43 -24.37 -0.61
CA ALA A 204 -14.37 -23.50 0.08
C ALA A 204 -15.09 -24.30 1.16
N ARG A 205 -14.69 -24.10 2.41
CA ARG A 205 -15.26 -24.77 3.57
C ARG A 205 -16.61 -24.17 3.91
N SER A 206 -17.62 -25.02 3.99
CA SER A 206 -18.96 -24.58 4.37
C SER A 206 -19.02 -24.17 5.84
N PHE A 207 -19.66 -23.04 6.12
CA PHE A 207 -19.91 -22.59 7.49
C PHE A 207 -21.16 -23.23 8.09
N GLN A 208 -22.14 -23.58 7.26
CA GLN A 208 -23.42 -24.14 7.69
C GLN A 208 -24.08 -24.94 6.56
N GLY A 209 -24.28 -26.22 6.78
CA GLY A 209 -24.85 -27.14 5.81
C GLY A 209 -23.82 -27.57 4.73
N ASP A 210 -24.25 -28.37 3.78
CA ASP A 210 -23.41 -28.95 2.73
C ASP A 210 -23.71 -28.33 1.38
N PHE A 211 -22.69 -28.01 0.61
CA PHE A 211 -22.82 -27.76 -0.81
C PHE A 211 -23.27 -29.02 -1.53
N VAL A 212 -24.07 -28.84 -2.56
CA VAL A 212 -24.60 -29.95 -3.39
C VAL A 212 -24.32 -29.67 -4.86
N THR A 213 -24.52 -30.71 -5.69
CA THR A 213 -24.40 -30.60 -7.16
C THR A 213 -25.45 -29.68 -7.75
N ASP A 214 -25.09 -28.42 -7.95
CA ASP A 214 -25.92 -27.38 -8.59
C ASP A 214 -25.06 -26.14 -8.87
N ARG A 215 -25.69 -25.02 -9.21
CA ARG A 215 -25.05 -23.71 -9.38
C ARG A 215 -24.76 -23.09 -8.03
N ALA A 216 -23.61 -22.44 -7.94
CA ALA A 216 -23.21 -21.59 -6.81
C ALA A 216 -22.62 -20.30 -7.39
N LEU A 217 -22.88 -19.17 -6.74
CA LEU A 217 -22.20 -17.92 -7.01
C LEU A 217 -20.86 -17.96 -6.30
N VAL A 218 -19.79 -17.66 -7.02
CA VAL A 218 -18.43 -17.55 -6.47
C VAL A 218 -17.94 -16.15 -6.71
N THR A 219 -17.53 -15.48 -5.65
CA THR A 219 -16.81 -14.21 -5.70
C THR A 219 -15.36 -14.47 -5.31
N SER A 220 -14.43 -13.85 -6.00
CA SER A 220 -13.01 -14.01 -5.73
C SER A 220 -12.29 -12.67 -5.86
N PHE A 221 -11.45 -12.38 -4.88
CA PHE A 221 -10.51 -11.26 -4.87
C PHE A 221 -9.10 -11.82 -4.96
N GLY A 222 -8.22 -11.10 -5.64
CA GLY A 222 -6.80 -11.39 -5.66
C GLY A 222 -6.01 -10.15 -5.33
N PHE A 223 -4.98 -10.30 -4.53
CA PHE A 223 -3.99 -9.27 -4.24
C PHE A 223 -2.62 -9.80 -4.63
N ALA A 224 -1.90 -9.03 -5.43
CA ALA A 224 -0.50 -9.28 -5.74
C ALA A 224 0.31 -8.09 -5.21
N CYS A 225 1.18 -8.32 -4.23
CA CYS A 225 1.94 -7.28 -3.57
C CYS A 225 3.45 -7.52 -3.69
N GLY A 226 4.17 -6.44 -4.01
CA GLY A 226 5.60 -6.30 -3.79
C GLY A 226 5.89 -5.65 -2.44
N GLU A 227 7.10 -5.15 -2.27
CA GLU A 227 7.53 -4.54 -0.99
C GLU A 227 6.69 -3.32 -0.60
N PHE A 228 6.33 -2.46 -1.56
CA PHE A 228 5.64 -1.18 -1.30
C PHE A 228 4.27 -1.07 -1.97
N LEU A 229 4.06 -1.77 -3.07
CA LEU A 229 2.89 -1.61 -3.91
C LEU A 229 2.11 -2.91 -4.06
N CYS A 230 0.79 -2.78 -4.15
CA CYS A 230 -0.11 -3.89 -4.41
C CYS A 230 -1.02 -3.59 -5.60
N ALA A 231 -1.41 -4.64 -6.31
CA ALA A 231 -2.52 -4.63 -7.24
C ALA A 231 -3.62 -5.55 -6.76
N ASP A 232 -4.86 -5.19 -7.06
CA ASP A 232 -6.02 -6.00 -6.75
C ASP A 232 -6.78 -6.41 -8.02
N GLY A 233 -7.49 -7.52 -7.92
CA GLY A 233 -8.37 -8.03 -8.96
C GLY A 233 -9.63 -8.64 -8.36
N TYR A 234 -10.75 -8.51 -9.06
CA TYR A 234 -12.03 -9.06 -8.66
C TYR A 234 -12.66 -9.84 -9.79
N ILE A 235 -13.25 -10.98 -9.46
CA ILE A 235 -14.08 -11.75 -10.40
C ILE A 235 -15.24 -12.40 -9.69
N GLU A 236 -16.41 -12.36 -10.33
CA GLU A 236 -17.62 -13.05 -9.91
C GLU A 236 -18.10 -13.97 -11.02
N ARG A 237 -18.49 -15.19 -10.67
CA ARG A 237 -19.03 -16.17 -11.62
C ARG A 237 -20.00 -17.14 -10.98
N VAL A 238 -21.03 -17.52 -11.74
CA VAL A 238 -21.83 -18.69 -11.42
C VAL A 238 -21.08 -19.95 -11.86
N VAL A 239 -20.69 -20.76 -10.88
CA VAL A 239 -19.96 -22.02 -11.05
C VAL A 239 -20.93 -23.19 -10.87
N ARG A 240 -20.80 -24.23 -11.69
CA ARG A 240 -21.57 -25.47 -11.54
C ARG A 240 -20.75 -26.49 -10.75
N LEU A 241 -21.20 -26.80 -9.54
CA LEU A 241 -20.61 -27.84 -8.71
C LEU A 241 -20.99 -29.23 -9.24
N ARG A 242 -20.01 -30.11 -9.38
CA ARG A 242 -20.14 -31.49 -9.84
C ARG A 242 -19.86 -32.45 -8.67
N PRO A 243 -20.29 -33.73 -8.75
CA PRO A 243 -19.96 -34.73 -7.74
C PRO A 243 -18.44 -34.84 -7.53
N ALA A 244 -18.03 -35.34 -6.35
CA ALA A 244 -16.68 -35.81 -6.13
C ALA A 244 -16.29 -36.83 -7.22
N ARG A 245 -15.03 -36.86 -7.62
CA ARG A 245 -14.53 -38.01 -8.41
C ARG A 245 -14.38 -39.18 -7.45
N GLY A 246 -15.01 -40.28 -7.77
CA GLY A 246 -14.74 -41.57 -7.12
C GLY A 246 -13.35 -42.08 -7.46
#